data_68e01f39e1b62ac261343e9506778015
#
_entry.id   68e01f39e1b62ac261343e9506778015
#
_cell.length_a   1.000
_cell.length_b   1.000
_cell.length_c   1.000
_cell.angle_alpha   90.00
_cell.angle_beta   90.00
_cell.angle_gamma   90.00
#
_symmetry.space_group_name_H-M   'P 1'
#
loop_
_entity.id
_entity.type
_entity.pdbx_description
1 polymer ?
#
loop_
_entity_poly.entity_id
_entity_poly.type
_entity_poly.pdbx_seq_one_letter_code
_entity_poly.pdbx_strand_id
1 'polypeptide(L)'
;MPRKVVFEGQIEHLQILDENGKVDPEIGVPEGLTNELLVEMYKEMLFFRRFDKKALALQRTGQLGTYASLIGQEAAQVGLGYAMNEKDWLVPSFRDQGLMMLRGVPGHKIITYWNGDERGSQYDEGVNCLPICVPVGSQLLHGAGL
;
A
#
# COMPACT_ATOMS: atom_id res chain seq x y z
N MET A 1 -40.43 6.56 -20.74
CA MET A 1 -39.62 7.74 -20.45
C MET A 1 -38.52 7.85 -21.49
N PRO A 2 -38.27 9.01 -22.06
CA PRO A 2 -37.17 9.18 -23.03
C PRO A 2 -35.82 8.97 -22.32
N ARG A 3 -34.89 8.25 -22.96
CA ARG A 3 -33.52 8.08 -22.46
C ARG A 3 -32.72 9.33 -22.76
N LYS A 4 -31.99 9.83 -21.77
CA LYS A 4 -31.10 10.99 -21.90
C LYS A 4 -29.74 10.62 -21.34
N VAL A 5 -28.66 10.92 -22.08
CA VAL A 5 -27.29 10.88 -21.52
C VAL A 5 -27.17 12.02 -20.52
N VAL A 6 -26.75 11.70 -19.29
CA VAL A 6 -26.58 12.67 -18.20
C VAL A 6 -25.11 12.89 -17.84
N PHE A 7 -24.21 12.05 -18.37
CA PHE A 7 -22.76 12.17 -18.19
C PHE A 7 -22.04 11.50 -19.35
N GLU A 8 -21.01 12.15 -19.88
CA GLU A 8 -19.95 11.60 -20.73
C GLU A 8 -18.60 11.96 -20.14
N GLY A 9 -17.63 11.04 -20.16
CA GLY A 9 -16.30 11.28 -19.63
C GLY A 9 -15.25 10.56 -20.45
N GLN A 10 -13.99 11.02 -20.34
CA GLN A 10 -12.81 10.38 -20.89
C GLN A 10 -11.99 9.77 -19.77
N ILE A 11 -11.40 8.61 -20.03
CA ILE A 11 -10.42 7.98 -19.14
C ILE A 11 -9.11 7.93 -19.89
N GLU A 12 -8.10 8.63 -19.38
CA GLU A 12 -6.77 8.68 -19.97
C GLU A 12 -5.92 7.52 -19.44
N HIS A 13 -5.04 7.01 -20.30
CA HIS A 13 -4.03 6.03 -19.94
C HIS A 13 -2.71 6.76 -19.73
N LEU A 14 -2.18 6.71 -18.49
CA LEU A 14 -0.87 7.25 -18.15
C LEU A 14 0.13 6.10 -17.98
N GLN A 15 1.17 6.09 -18.81
CA GLN A 15 2.24 5.09 -18.73
C GLN A 15 3.60 5.77 -18.90
N ILE A 16 4.40 5.78 -17.85
CA ILE A 16 5.74 6.40 -17.83
C ILE A 16 6.78 5.46 -18.46
N LEU A 17 6.67 4.16 -18.21
CA LEU A 17 7.57 3.14 -18.74
C LEU A 17 6.80 2.16 -19.62
N ASP A 18 7.37 1.81 -20.78
CA ASP A 18 6.89 0.69 -21.58
C ASP A 18 7.34 -0.67 -20.99
N GLU A 19 6.93 -1.78 -21.62
CA GLU A 19 7.27 -3.15 -21.23
C GLU A 19 8.77 -3.47 -21.34
N ASN A 20 9.55 -2.64 -22.03
CA ASN A 20 11.00 -2.74 -22.17
C ASN A 20 11.76 -1.83 -21.19
N GLY A 21 11.03 -1.09 -20.34
CA GLY A 21 11.59 -0.14 -19.39
C GLY A 21 12.05 1.18 -20.02
N LYS A 22 11.59 1.49 -21.26
CA LYS A 22 11.87 2.76 -21.91
C LYS A 22 10.89 3.83 -21.43
N VAL A 23 11.44 4.96 -21.02
CA VAL A 23 10.65 6.12 -20.56
C VAL A 23 9.94 6.77 -21.74
N ASP A 24 8.67 7.12 -21.57
CA ASP A 24 7.93 7.93 -22.53
C ASP A 24 8.55 9.34 -22.61
N PRO A 25 8.95 9.82 -23.81
CA PRO A 25 9.65 11.08 -23.95
C PRO A 25 8.77 12.31 -23.71
N GLU A 26 7.45 12.19 -23.80
CA GLU A 26 6.51 13.31 -23.58
C GLU A 26 6.19 13.46 -22.08
N ILE A 27 6.11 12.33 -21.34
CA ILE A 27 5.80 12.32 -19.92
C ILE A 27 7.07 12.53 -19.10
N GLY A 28 8.16 11.85 -19.46
CA GLY A 28 9.43 11.87 -18.74
C GLY A 28 9.38 11.18 -17.37
N VAL A 29 10.49 11.22 -16.65
CA VAL A 29 10.59 10.76 -15.26
C VAL A 29 10.16 11.91 -14.34
N PRO A 30 9.31 11.68 -13.32
CA PRO A 30 8.93 12.71 -12.35
C PRO A 30 10.15 13.41 -11.74
N GLU A 31 10.05 14.74 -11.58
CA GLU A 31 11.08 15.54 -10.94
C GLU A 31 11.36 15.06 -9.51
N GLY A 32 12.63 14.99 -9.13
CA GLY A 32 13.04 14.49 -7.81
C GLY A 32 13.20 12.97 -7.69
N LEU A 33 12.82 12.20 -8.70
CA LEU A 33 13.01 10.76 -8.72
C LEU A 33 14.45 10.42 -9.19
N THR A 34 15.40 10.42 -8.25
CA THR A 34 16.81 10.10 -8.53
C THR A 34 17.05 8.59 -8.59
N ASN A 35 18.21 8.19 -9.16
CA ASN A 35 18.60 6.75 -9.17
C ASN A 35 18.80 6.19 -7.76
N GLU A 36 19.31 6.99 -6.84
CA GLU A 36 19.49 6.61 -5.42
C GLU A 36 18.14 6.33 -4.78
N LEU A 37 17.17 7.22 -4.98
CA LEU A 37 15.81 7.05 -4.48
C LEU A 37 15.14 5.81 -5.09
N LEU A 38 15.30 5.58 -6.38
CA LEU A 38 14.78 4.37 -7.05
C LEU A 38 15.37 3.08 -6.46
N VAL A 39 16.67 3.09 -6.10
CA VAL A 39 17.32 1.95 -5.45
C VAL A 39 16.74 1.71 -4.04
N GLU A 40 16.47 2.77 -3.28
CA GLU A 40 15.84 2.67 -1.96
C GLU A 40 14.41 2.12 -2.09
N MET A 41 13.61 2.68 -2.97
CA MET A 41 12.25 2.19 -3.25
C MET A 41 12.27 0.70 -3.66
N TYR A 42 13.22 0.28 -4.48
CA TYR A 42 13.37 -1.11 -4.88
C TYR A 42 13.74 -2.03 -3.70
N LYS A 43 14.59 -1.57 -2.78
CA LYS A 43 14.92 -2.32 -1.55
C LYS A 43 13.68 -2.54 -0.69
N GLU A 44 12.82 -1.53 -0.56
CA GLU A 44 11.55 -1.65 0.16
C GLU A 44 10.61 -2.66 -0.52
N MET A 45 10.49 -2.63 -1.85
CA MET A 45 9.72 -3.62 -2.60
C MET A 45 10.21 -5.05 -2.34
N LEU A 46 11.53 -5.26 -2.31
CA LEU A 46 12.14 -6.56 -2.02
C LEU A 46 11.88 -6.99 -0.56
N PHE A 47 11.96 -6.04 0.38
CA PHE A 47 11.66 -6.31 1.78
C PHE A 47 10.20 -6.73 1.96
N PHE A 48 9.24 -5.99 1.38
CA PHE A 48 7.82 -6.35 1.43
C PHE A 48 7.54 -7.71 0.80
N ARG A 49 8.16 -8.00 -0.33
CA ARG A 49 8.06 -9.32 -0.98
C ARG A 49 8.56 -10.45 -0.08
N ARG A 50 9.65 -10.25 0.65
CA ARG A 50 10.20 -11.23 1.59
C ARG A 50 9.31 -11.39 2.81
N PHE A 51 8.83 -10.28 3.37
CA PHE A 51 7.89 -10.27 4.49
C PHE A 51 6.63 -11.05 4.13
N ASP A 52 6.02 -10.73 3.01
CA ASP A 52 4.79 -11.35 2.53
C ASP A 52 4.94 -12.86 2.31
N LYS A 53 6.02 -13.28 1.66
CA LYS A 53 6.33 -14.71 1.49
C LYS A 53 6.49 -15.43 2.82
N LYS A 54 7.11 -14.79 3.82
CA LYS A 54 7.26 -15.36 5.17
C LYS A 54 5.91 -15.47 5.88
N ALA A 55 5.07 -14.44 5.80
CA ALA A 55 3.73 -14.45 6.39
C ALA A 55 2.85 -15.56 5.77
N LEU A 56 2.87 -15.71 4.44
CA LEU A 56 2.18 -16.79 3.75
C LEU A 56 2.70 -18.19 4.17
N ALA A 57 4.00 -18.33 4.36
CA ALA A 57 4.57 -19.60 4.84
C ALA A 57 4.09 -19.93 6.25
N LEU A 58 4.02 -18.93 7.15
CA LEU A 58 3.50 -19.10 8.51
C LEU A 58 2.00 -19.47 8.48
N GLN A 59 1.21 -18.83 7.62
CA GLN A 59 -0.19 -19.16 7.45
C GLN A 59 -0.38 -20.61 6.98
N ARG A 60 0.37 -21.04 5.95
CA ARG A 60 0.27 -22.40 5.41
C ARG A 60 0.66 -23.49 6.40
N THR A 61 1.50 -23.15 7.38
CA THR A 61 1.91 -24.08 8.45
C THR A 61 1.04 -23.96 9.72
N GLY A 62 -0.03 -23.17 9.68
CA GLY A 62 -0.94 -22.97 10.82
C GLY A 62 -0.35 -22.14 11.97
N GLN A 63 0.80 -21.49 11.76
CA GLN A 63 1.44 -20.61 12.74
C GLN A 63 0.92 -19.16 12.68
N LEU A 64 0.16 -18.83 11.66
CA LEU A 64 -0.54 -17.57 11.48
C LEU A 64 -1.99 -17.89 11.11
N GLY A 65 -2.95 -17.12 11.61
CA GLY A 65 -4.37 -17.31 11.34
C GLY A 65 -4.72 -17.10 9.87
N THR A 66 -5.26 -15.94 9.53
CA THR A 66 -5.44 -15.55 8.13
C THR A 66 -4.37 -14.55 7.70
N TYR A 67 -4.15 -14.41 6.39
CA TYR A 67 -3.25 -13.38 5.87
C TYR A 67 -3.64 -13.00 4.43
N ALA A 68 -3.80 -11.72 4.18
CA ALA A 68 -4.06 -11.19 2.85
C ALA A 68 -2.75 -10.75 2.19
N SER A 69 -2.23 -11.56 1.26
CA SER A 69 -0.98 -11.28 0.55
C SER A 69 -1.02 -9.97 -0.24
N LEU A 70 0.09 -9.23 -0.22
CA LEU A 70 0.30 -8.01 -1.01
C LEU A 70 1.12 -8.25 -2.29
N ILE A 71 1.46 -9.50 -2.61
CA ILE A 71 2.26 -9.85 -3.80
C ILE A 71 1.68 -9.19 -5.06
N GLY A 72 2.54 -8.47 -5.79
CA GLY A 72 2.19 -7.75 -7.00
C GLY A 72 1.76 -6.29 -6.77
N GLN A 73 1.65 -5.85 -5.53
CA GLN A 73 1.26 -4.48 -5.17
C GLN A 73 2.40 -3.67 -4.52
N GLU A 74 3.61 -4.22 -4.48
CA GLU A 74 4.76 -3.60 -3.81
C GLU A 74 5.08 -2.22 -4.37
N ALA A 75 5.13 -2.08 -5.69
CA ALA A 75 5.46 -0.82 -6.34
C ALA A 75 4.40 0.27 -6.06
N ALA A 76 3.12 -0.10 -6.06
CA ALA A 76 2.03 0.83 -5.75
C ALA A 76 2.13 1.34 -4.30
N GLN A 77 2.40 0.45 -3.35
CA GLN A 77 2.51 0.81 -1.94
C GLN A 77 3.77 1.63 -1.65
N VAL A 78 4.90 1.27 -2.25
CA VAL A 78 6.14 2.04 -2.11
C VAL A 78 5.97 3.43 -2.73
N GLY A 79 5.46 3.51 -3.97
CA GLY A 79 5.24 4.79 -4.64
C GLY A 79 4.32 5.71 -3.85
N LEU A 80 3.21 5.19 -3.33
CA LEU A 80 2.30 5.97 -2.47
C LEU A 80 3.00 6.41 -1.17
N GLY A 81 3.72 5.49 -0.51
CA GLY A 81 4.39 5.81 0.76
C GLY A 81 5.44 6.91 0.63
N TYR A 82 6.20 6.91 -0.46
CA TYR A 82 7.18 7.96 -0.74
C TYR A 82 6.56 9.30 -1.19
N ALA A 83 5.33 9.27 -1.69
CA ALA A 83 4.58 10.48 -2.03
C ALA A 83 3.84 11.11 -0.83
N MET A 84 3.66 10.38 0.26
CA MET A 84 3.03 10.89 1.49
C MET A 84 3.96 11.77 2.30
N ASN A 85 3.40 12.81 2.94
CA ASN A 85 4.10 13.63 3.92
C ASN A 85 4.08 12.96 5.31
N GLU A 86 4.98 13.38 6.19
CA GLU A 86 5.06 12.84 7.56
C GLU A 86 3.75 13.02 8.35
N LYS A 87 3.04 14.13 8.12
CA LYS A 87 1.78 14.46 8.81
C LYS A 87 0.56 13.77 8.24
N ASP A 88 0.67 13.15 7.07
CA ASP A 88 -0.46 12.48 6.44
C ASP A 88 -0.85 11.23 7.24
N TRP A 89 -2.15 10.99 7.33
CA TRP A 89 -2.70 9.79 7.94
C TRP A 89 -2.90 8.70 6.91
N LEU A 90 -2.50 7.49 7.26
CA LEU A 90 -2.82 6.29 6.49
C LEU A 90 -4.09 5.63 7.06
N VAL A 91 -5.06 5.39 6.18
CA VAL A 91 -6.27 4.61 6.48
C VAL A 91 -6.19 3.32 5.67
N PRO A 92 -5.58 2.26 6.23
CA PRO A 92 -5.21 1.09 5.46
C PRO A 92 -6.39 0.17 5.18
N SER A 93 -6.34 -0.47 4.02
CA SER A 93 -7.11 -1.67 3.73
C SER A 93 -6.37 -2.93 4.22
N PHE A 94 -6.95 -4.09 3.95
CA PHE A 94 -6.39 -5.37 4.38
C PHE A 94 -5.14 -5.84 3.58
N ARG A 95 -4.68 -5.10 2.55
CA ARG A 95 -3.48 -5.44 1.76
C ARG A 95 -2.39 -4.38 1.81
N ASP A 96 -2.54 -3.35 2.63
CA ASP A 96 -1.62 -2.21 2.66
C ASP A 96 -0.47 -2.39 3.66
N GLN A 97 -0.10 -3.64 3.98
CA GLN A 97 0.92 -3.97 4.99
C GLN A 97 2.28 -3.34 4.69
N GLY A 98 2.68 -3.28 3.41
CA GLY A 98 3.92 -2.63 3.01
C GLY A 98 3.88 -1.13 3.28
N LEU A 99 2.80 -0.48 2.89
CA LEU A 99 2.59 0.95 3.14
C LEU A 99 2.52 1.26 4.64
N MET A 100 1.86 0.40 5.43
CA MET A 100 1.85 0.52 6.89
C MET A 100 3.27 0.46 7.49
N MET A 101 4.12 -0.46 7.00
CA MET A 101 5.51 -0.55 7.45
C MET A 101 6.32 0.71 7.08
N LEU A 102 6.12 1.28 5.91
CA LEU A 102 6.71 2.58 5.53
C LEU A 102 6.24 3.73 6.44
N ARG A 103 5.02 3.65 6.95
CA ARG A 103 4.45 4.62 7.90
C ARG A 103 4.85 4.35 9.37
N GLY A 104 5.76 3.41 9.61
CA GLY A 104 6.32 3.14 10.92
C GLY A 104 5.60 2.05 11.72
N VAL A 105 4.62 1.35 11.14
CA VAL A 105 4.00 0.20 11.82
C VAL A 105 4.96 -0.99 11.80
N PRO A 106 5.41 -1.50 12.95
CA PRO A 106 6.33 -2.63 12.98
C PRO A 106 5.71 -3.90 12.38
N GLY A 107 6.46 -4.64 11.56
CA GLY A 107 5.96 -5.85 10.90
C GLY A 107 5.41 -6.91 11.85
N HIS A 108 5.96 -7.02 13.08
CA HIS A 108 5.42 -7.95 14.10
C HIS A 108 3.99 -7.57 14.52
N LYS A 109 3.64 -6.27 14.58
CA LYS A 109 2.27 -5.82 14.87
C LYS A 109 1.28 -6.28 13.81
N ILE A 110 1.69 -6.21 12.54
CA ILE A 110 0.89 -6.70 11.42
C ILE A 110 0.66 -8.22 11.55
N ILE A 111 1.69 -8.99 11.86
CA ILE A 111 1.56 -10.44 12.07
C ILE A 111 0.67 -10.74 13.29
N THR A 112 0.82 -9.98 14.38
CA THR A 112 0.00 -10.12 15.58
C THR A 112 -1.48 -9.88 15.27
N TYR A 113 -1.80 -8.84 14.49
CA TYR A 113 -3.17 -8.58 14.03
C TYR A 113 -3.73 -9.76 13.22
N TRP A 114 -2.98 -10.24 12.22
CA TRP A 114 -3.42 -11.37 11.38
C TRP A 114 -3.51 -12.70 12.12
N ASN A 115 -2.91 -12.79 13.30
CA ASN A 115 -3.08 -13.93 14.20
C ASN A 115 -4.32 -13.80 15.11
N GLY A 116 -5.12 -12.73 14.97
CA GLY A 116 -6.34 -12.51 15.73
C GLY A 116 -6.14 -11.83 17.08
N ASP A 117 -4.99 -11.19 17.30
CA ASP A 117 -4.67 -10.49 18.54
C ASP A 117 -4.78 -8.96 18.34
N GLU A 118 -5.72 -8.34 19.05
CA GLU A 118 -6.01 -6.89 18.95
C GLU A 118 -4.82 -6.00 19.33
N ARG A 119 -3.84 -6.50 20.09
CA ARG A 119 -2.59 -5.80 20.38
C ARG A 119 -1.79 -5.46 19.12
N GLY A 120 -2.04 -6.16 18.03
CA GLY A 120 -1.51 -5.87 16.70
C GLY A 120 -2.00 -4.54 16.11
N SER A 121 -3.12 -3.99 16.61
CA SER A 121 -3.68 -2.70 16.20
C SER A 121 -3.28 -1.54 17.10
N GLN A 122 -2.45 -1.78 18.13
CA GLN A 122 -1.94 -0.75 19.03
C GLN A 122 -0.57 -0.30 18.52
N TYR A 123 -0.52 0.86 17.88
CA TYR A 123 0.72 1.44 17.34
C TYR A 123 1.34 2.42 18.34
N ASP A 124 2.63 2.68 18.17
CA ASP A 124 3.36 3.62 19.01
C ASP A 124 2.91 5.06 18.73
N GLU A 125 3.13 5.95 19.69
CA GLU A 125 2.84 7.37 19.56
C GLU A 125 3.63 7.98 18.39
N GLY A 126 2.95 8.78 17.58
CA GLY A 126 3.52 9.40 16.36
C GLY A 126 3.34 8.58 15.08
N VAL A 127 2.83 7.35 15.14
CA VAL A 127 2.48 6.56 13.95
C VAL A 127 1.11 6.99 13.43
N ASN A 128 1.09 7.81 12.38
CA ASN A 128 -0.13 8.29 11.73
C ASN A 128 -0.75 7.21 10.83
N CYS A 129 -1.25 6.15 11.44
CA CYS A 129 -1.87 5.02 10.76
C CYS A 129 -3.05 4.49 11.57
N LEU A 130 -4.23 4.37 10.95
CA LEU A 130 -5.36 3.69 11.58
C LEU A 130 -5.18 2.17 11.55
N PRO A 131 -5.88 1.42 12.43
CA PRO A 131 -5.93 -0.04 12.36
C PRO A 131 -6.45 -0.55 11.02
N ILE A 132 -6.04 -1.75 10.63
CA ILE A 132 -6.52 -2.42 9.42
C ILE A 132 -8.04 -2.54 9.47
N CYS A 133 -8.71 -2.11 8.41
CA CYS A 133 -10.13 -2.31 8.22
C CYS A 133 -10.38 -3.21 7.01
N VAL A 134 -10.93 -4.41 7.24
CA VAL A 134 -11.12 -5.42 6.20
C VAL A 134 -12.27 -5.11 5.23
N PRO A 135 -13.44 -4.58 5.66
CA PRO A 135 -14.53 -4.26 4.74
C PRO A 135 -14.10 -3.25 3.68
N VAL A 136 -14.23 -3.65 2.40
CA VAL A 136 -13.80 -2.84 1.25
C VAL A 136 -14.60 -1.54 1.17
N GLY A 137 -13.89 -0.42 1.04
CA GLY A 137 -14.49 0.91 0.91
C GLY A 137 -14.75 1.64 2.23
N SER A 138 -14.73 0.95 3.39
CA SER A 138 -14.89 1.60 4.71
C SER A 138 -13.78 2.62 5.01
N GLN A 139 -12.62 2.44 4.40
CA GLN A 139 -11.46 3.35 4.49
C GLN A 139 -11.83 4.77 4.08
N LEU A 140 -12.70 4.93 3.07
CA LEU A 140 -13.15 6.26 2.60
C LEU A 140 -13.95 7.00 3.68
N LEU A 141 -14.81 6.29 4.41
CA LEU A 141 -15.60 6.87 5.50
C LEU A 141 -14.71 7.22 6.69
N HIS A 142 -13.75 6.37 7.04
CA HIS A 142 -12.79 6.65 8.12
C HIS A 142 -11.90 7.84 7.77
N GLY A 143 -11.38 7.89 6.53
CA GLY A 143 -10.57 9.02 6.07
C GLY A 143 -11.33 10.35 5.99
N ALA A 144 -12.64 10.30 5.74
CA ALA A 144 -13.48 11.50 5.75
C ALA A 144 -13.79 12.00 7.18
N GLY A 145 -13.60 11.14 8.19
CA GLY A 145 -13.84 11.47 9.61
C GLY A 145 -12.59 11.91 10.37
N LEU A 146 -11.39 11.82 9.75
CA LEU A 146 -10.12 12.31 10.30
C LEU A 146 -9.96 13.81 10.07
#